data_26edd1096819afb7152438c310b8aa8f
#
_entry.id   26edd1096819afb7152438c310b8aa8f
#
_cell.length_a   1.000
_cell.length_b   1.000
_cell.length_c   1.000
_cell.angle_alpha   90.00
_cell.angle_beta   90.00
_cell.angle_gamma   90.00
#
_symmetry.space_group_name_H-M   'P 1'
#
loop_
_entity.id
_entity.type
_entity.pdbx_description
1 polymer ?
#
loop_
_entity_poly.entity_id
_entity_poly.type
_entity_poly.pdbx_seq_one_letter_code
_entity_poly.pdbx_strand_id
1 'polypeptide(L)'
;MRRNKPLHLAIVTVSWLLPISLGYGVAGFEHADHHSFPGNRVLLGTVEEVRSEQARIDTGEVSPRFVPMGVRMAKDLPAIKKGDRVEITVNDQNLLVDVHLVGESSYHRVVEGQLVQALVTGHDRAVLRTSRGQEESHAIRPVARSKMASIPVGVDAVFLIDEMERIVDVTFGNKESVHRAAELWQKKTPLKGNFDRVTGMFVTPLDNNRVTIRTEDGGEQLFEVRMLAQPKLAKLMEGDAVVLFVDDEGKVTDVAIPPRSSASDQR
;
A
#
# COMPACT_ATOMS: atom_id res chain seq x y z
N MET A 1 61.28 -31.95 62.43
CA MET A 1 61.39 -31.22 61.12
C MET A 1 60.12 -31.50 60.26
N ARG A 2 59.19 -30.59 60.27
CA ARG A 2 57.96 -30.66 59.38
C ARG A 2 58.11 -29.63 58.30
N ARG A 3 58.12 -30.06 57.01
CA ARG A 3 58.18 -29.23 55.82
C ARG A 3 56.75 -28.82 55.40
N ASN A 4 56.46 -27.55 55.48
CA ASN A 4 55.25 -26.99 54.98
C ASN A 4 55.38 -26.84 53.43
N LYS A 5 54.40 -27.39 52.66
CA LYS A 5 54.23 -27.15 51.23
C LYS A 5 53.25 -25.99 51.06
N PRO A 6 53.54 -25.03 50.18
CA PRO A 6 52.57 -23.99 49.89
C PRO A 6 51.49 -24.52 48.90
N LEU A 7 50.25 -24.18 49.23
CA LEU A 7 49.07 -24.45 48.41
C LEU A 7 48.97 -23.34 47.31
N HIS A 8 49.10 -23.71 46.04
CA HIS A 8 48.85 -22.80 44.94
C HIS A 8 47.35 -22.74 44.65
N LEU A 9 46.74 -21.59 44.93
CA LEU A 9 45.35 -21.26 44.59
C LEU A 9 45.30 -20.82 43.11
N ALA A 10 44.75 -21.61 42.22
CA ALA A 10 44.51 -21.24 40.84
C ALA A 10 43.17 -20.50 40.74
N ILE A 11 43.21 -19.21 40.45
CA ILE A 11 42.04 -18.38 40.16
C ILE A 11 41.68 -18.63 38.69
N VAL A 12 40.56 -19.34 38.47
CA VAL A 12 39.96 -19.47 37.11
C VAL A 12 39.03 -18.28 36.90
N THR A 13 39.48 -17.32 36.11
CA THR A 13 38.62 -16.24 35.63
C THR A 13 37.80 -16.74 34.46
N VAL A 14 36.51 -16.99 34.67
CA VAL A 14 35.53 -17.29 33.61
C VAL A 14 35.12 -15.96 32.98
N SER A 15 35.69 -15.64 31.83
CA SER A 15 35.22 -14.54 31.00
C SER A 15 33.93 -14.90 30.30
N TRP A 16 32.83 -14.31 30.73
CA TRP A 16 31.57 -14.35 30.01
C TRP A 16 31.63 -13.41 28.80
N LEU A 17 31.91 -13.96 27.62
CA LEU A 17 31.69 -13.27 26.36
C LEU A 17 30.18 -13.28 26.05
N LEU A 18 29.52 -12.16 26.34
CA LEU A 18 28.16 -11.91 25.87
C LEU A 18 28.23 -11.75 24.34
N PRO A 19 27.42 -12.48 23.57
CA PRO A 19 27.29 -12.22 22.15
C PRO A 19 26.59 -10.86 21.98
N ILE A 20 27.30 -9.87 21.44
CA ILE A 20 26.70 -8.64 20.94
C ILE A 20 25.93 -9.06 19.67
N SER A 21 24.63 -9.32 19.83
CA SER A 21 23.73 -9.41 18.70
C SER A 21 23.61 -8.01 18.08
N LEU A 22 24.38 -7.76 17.04
CA LEU A 22 24.10 -6.67 16.11
C LEU A 22 22.73 -6.96 15.49
N GLY A 23 21.68 -6.46 16.13
CA GLY A 23 20.38 -6.37 15.54
C GLY A 23 20.47 -5.42 14.35
N TYR A 24 20.64 -5.99 13.16
CA TYR A 24 20.28 -5.28 11.94
C TYR A 24 18.78 -5.03 12.04
N GLY A 25 18.43 -3.85 12.52
CA GLY A 25 17.08 -3.33 12.38
C GLY A 25 16.82 -3.26 10.87
N VAL A 26 16.11 -4.25 10.37
CA VAL A 26 15.43 -4.14 9.09
C VAL A 26 14.52 -2.92 9.26
N ALA A 27 14.90 -1.79 8.67
CA ALA A 27 14.02 -0.63 8.59
C ALA A 27 12.72 -1.14 7.96
N GLY A 28 11.68 -1.26 8.78
CA GLY A 28 10.37 -1.65 8.29
C GLY A 28 10.03 -0.70 7.15
N PHE A 29 9.89 -1.24 5.95
CA PHE A 29 9.36 -0.49 4.83
C PHE A 29 7.91 -0.19 5.22
N GLU A 30 7.68 1.06 5.60
CA GLU A 30 6.33 1.59 5.82
C GLU A 30 5.65 1.54 4.44
N HIS A 31 4.81 0.54 4.23
CA HIS A 31 4.00 0.46 3.01
C HIS A 31 3.17 1.74 2.94
N ALA A 32 3.32 2.47 1.85
CA ALA A 32 2.58 3.69 1.64
C ALA A 32 1.10 3.34 1.44
N ASP A 33 0.27 3.85 2.31
CA ASP A 33 -1.14 3.91 2.00
C ASP A 33 -1.32 4.97 0.90
N HIS A 34 -1.77 4.57 -0.30
CA HIS A 34 -1.94 5.47 -1.46
C HIS A 34 -2.91 6.61 -1.18
N HIS A 35 -3.77 6.43 -0.18
CA HIS A 35 -4.65 7.46 0.34
C HIS A 35 -3.89 8.63 0.99
N SER A 36 -2.58 8.48 1.21
CA SER A 36 -1.78 9.48 1.94
C SER A 36 -1.28 10.65 1.10
N PHE A 37 -1.60 10.71 -0.20
CA PHE A 37 -1.22 11.87 -1.02
C PHE A 37 -2.41 12.77 -1.31
N PRO A 38 -2.30 14.09 -1.05
CA PRO A 38 -3.34 15.05 -1.35
C PRO A 38 -3.64 15.08 -2.85
N GLY A 39 -4.93 15.02 -3.20
CA GLY A 39 -5.37 15.01 -4.60
C GLY A 39 -5.48 13.62 -5.22
N ASN A 40 -4.91 12.59 -4.60
CA ASN A 40 -5.09 11.22 -5.07
C ASN A 40 -6.50 10.74 -4.74
N ARG A 41 -7.07 9.97 -5.67
CA ARG A 41 -8.39 9.34 -5.56
C ARG A 41 -8.26 7.87 -5.88
N VAL A 42 -8.98 7.04 -5.13
CA VAL A 42 -9.09 5.61 -5.41
C VAL A 42 -10.39 5.33 -6.13
N LEU A 43 -10.31 4.60 -7.23
CA LEU A 43 -11.44 4.12 -8.01
C LEU A 43 -11.47 2.60 -7.89
N LEU A 44 -12.64 2.06 -7.61
CA LEU A 44 -12.86 0.62 -7.68
C LEU A 44 -13.22 0.23 -9.11
N GLY A 45 -12.63 -0.85 -9.58
CA GLY A 45 -12.93 -1.33 -10.92
C GLY A 45 -13.04 -2.84 -11.01
N THR A 46 -13.65 -3.30 -12.11
CA THR A 46 -13.68 -4.71 -12.48
C THR A 46 -12.91 -4.89 -13.77
N VAL A 47 -12.02 -5.86 -13.80
CA VAL A 47 -11.23 -6.18 -15.00
C VAL A 47 -12.12 -6.84 -16.04
N GLU A 48 -12.33 -6.18 -17.16
CA GLU A 48 -13.13 -6.71 -18.27
C GLU A 48 -12.33 -7.59 -19.23
N GLU A 49 -11.08 -7.18 -19.47
CA GLU A 49 -10.21 -7.86 -20.44
C GLU A 49 -8.74 -7.66 -20.01
N VAL A 50 -7.93 -8.70 -20.19
CA VAL A 50 -6.47 -8.63 -20.02
C VAL A 50 -5.82 -9.03 -21.33
N ARG A 51 -4.96 -8.16 -21.85
CA ARG A 51 -4.07 -8.40 -23.00
C ARG A 51 -2.62 -8.47 -22.49
N SER A 52 -1.69 -8.88 -23.36
CA SER A 52 -0.28 -9.05 -22.98
C SER A 52 0.35 -7.86 -22.28
N GLU A 53 -0.04 -6.64 -22.64
CA GLU A 53 0.60 -5.42 -22.16
C GLU A 53 -0.31 -4.52 -21.32
N GLN A 54 -1.62 -4.75 -21.34
CA GLN A 54 -2.58 -3.89 -20.65
C GLN A 54 -3.85 -4.64 -20.23
N ALA A 55 -4.46 -4.17 -19.15
CA ALA A 55 -5.81 -4.55 -18.74
C ALA A 55 -6.80 -3.43 -19.00
N ARG A 56 -8.01 -3.78 -19.47
CA ARG A 56 -9.16 -2.89 -19.56
C ARG A 56 -10.01 -3.08 -18.31
N ILE A 57 -10.30 -1.97 -17.65
CA ILE A 57 -10.98 -1.97 -16.36
C ILE A 57 -12.20 -1.06 -16.42
N ASP A 58 -13.35 -1.61 -16.07
CA ASP A 58 -14.56 -0.85 -15.85
C ASP A 58 -14.56 -0.28 -14.42
N THR A 59 -14.58 1.04 -14.31
CA THR A 59 -14.65 1.79 -13.07
C THR A 59 -16.02 2.44 -12.84
N GLY A 60 -17.01 2.12 -13.68
CA GLY A 60 -18.31 2.81 -13.71
C GLY A 60 -18.24 4.22 -14.30
N GLU A 61 -17.11 4.64 -14.86
CA GLU A 61 -16.97 5.88 -15.61
C GLU A 61 -17.49 5.70 -17.04
N VAL A 62 -17.69 6.82 -17.76
CA VAL A 62 -18.18 6.78 -19.16
C VAL A 62 -17.24 5.99 -20.07
N SER A 63 -15.95 5.98 -19.78
CA SER A 63 -14.94 5.26 -20.56
C SER A 63 -14.14 4.32 -19.66
N PRO A 64 -13.85 3.10 -20.12
CA PRO A 64 -13.01 2.18 -19.37
C PRO A 64 -11.58 2.72 -19.23
N ARG A 65 -10.88 2.28 -18.19
CA ARG A 65 -9.48 2.60 -17.99
C ARG A 65 -8.58 1.51 -18.52
N PHE A 66 -7.46 1.94 -19.11
CA PHE A 66 -6.44 1.03 -19.60
C PHE A 66 -5.20 1.11 -18.68
N VAL A 67 -4.82 -0.01 -18.12
CA VAL A 67 -3.74 -0.11 -17.14
C VAL A 67 -2.60 -0.94 -17.73
N PRO A 68 -1.36 -0.40 -17.78
CA PRO A 68 -0.20 -1.17 -18.24
C PRO A 68 0.13 -2.32 -17.27
N MET A 69 0.37 -3.52 -17.80
CA MET A 69 0.66 -4.72 -17.00
C MET A 69 2.16 -5.01 -16.85
N GLY A 70 3.02 -4.32 -17.60
CA GLY A 70 4.44 -4.61 -17.67
C GLY A 70 5.18 -4.57 -16.34
N VAL A 71 4.79 -3.67 -15.42
CA VAL A 71 5.40 -3.56 -14.09
C VAL A 71 5.07 -4.78 -13.23
N ARG A 72 3.82 -5.19 -13.21
CA ARG A 72 3.39 -6.40 -12.46
C ARG A 72 4.12 -7.64 -12.93
N MET A 73 4.25 -7.79 -14.25
CA MET A 73 5.00 -8.91 -14.85
C MET A 73 6.49 -8.85 -14.52
N ALA A 74 7.11 -7.66 -14.57
CA ALA A 74 8.54 -7.49 -14.29
C ALA A 74 8.90 -7.73 -12.83
N LYS A 75 7.94 -7.61 -11.91
CA LYS A 75 8.13 -7.77 -10.46
C LYS A 75 7.48 -9.03 -9.91
N ASP A 76 7.03 -9.91 -10.78
CA ASP A 76 6.39 -11.19 -10.39
C ASP A 76 5.21 -11.01 -9.41
N LEU A 77 4.50 -9.88 -9.55
CA LEU A 77 3.34 -9.58 -8.72
C LEU A 77 2.14 -10.44 -9.14
N PRO A 78 1.17 -10.68 -8.23
CA PRO A 78 -0.02 -11.46 -8.54
C PRO A 78 -0.69 -11.03 -9.85
N ALA A 79 -0.91 -11.96 -10.75
CA ALA A 79 -1.49 -11.67 -12.06
C ALA A 79 -2.96 -11.22 -11.93
N ILE A 80 -3.27 -10.08 -12.51
CA ILE A 80 -4.65 -9.59 -12.65
C ILE A 80 -5.33 -10.38 -13.77
N LYS A 81 -6.56 -10.83 -13.54
CA LYS A 81 -7.35 -11.64 -14.47
C LYS A 81 -8.69 -10.99 -14.73
N LYS A 82 -9.34 -11.39 -15.84
CA LYS A 82 -10.72 -10.98 -16.11
C LYS A 82 -11.64 -11.35 -14.94
N GLY A 83 -12.45 -10.39 -14.51
CA GLY A 83 -13.39 -10.52 -13.40
C GLY A 83 -12.81 -10.11 -12.04
N ASP A 84 -11.50 -9.90 -11.93
CA ASP A 84 -10.89 -9.44 -10.68
C ASP A 84 -11.35 -8.03 -10.33
N ARG A 85 -11.45 -7.79 -9.02
CA ARG A 85 -11.68 -6.45 -8.48
C ARG A 85 -10.35 -5.78 -8.20
N VAL A 86 -10.21 -4.55 -8.68
CA VAL A 86 -8.98 -3.77 -8.54
C VAL A 86 -9.26 -2.39 -7.96
N GLU A 87 -8.28 -1.88 -7.24
CA GLU A 87 -8.18 -0.50 -6.84
C GLU A 87 -7.23 0.22 -7.79
N ILE A 88 -7.69 1.35 -8.33
CA ILE A 88 -6.91 2.21 -9.21
C ILE A 88 -6.72 3.54 -8.51
N THR A 89 -5.49 3.92 -8.26
CA THR A 89 -5.17 5.25 -7.74
C THR A 89 -4.87 6.20 -8.90
N VAL A 90 -5.57 7.32 -8.94
CA VAL A 90 -5.31 8.42 -9.86
C VAL A 90 -4.99 9.70 -9.11
N ASN A 91 -4.14 10.55 -9.68
CA ASN A 91 -3.81 11.85 -9.11
C ASN A 91 -4.89 12.91 -9.43
N ASP A 92 -4.65 14.15 -8.99
CA ASP A 92 -5.50 15.31 -9.24
C ASP A 92 -5.67 15.65 -10.74
N GLN A 93 -4.75 15.20 -11.59
CA GLN A 93 -4.83 15.31 -13.06
C GLN A 93 -5.55 14.10 -13.70
N ASN A 94 -6.14 13.22 -12.91
CA ASN A 94 -6.79 11.99 -13.35
C ASN A 94 -5.85 11.00 -14.06
N LEU A 95 -4.54 11.09 -13.81
CA LEU A 95 -3.54 10.20 -14.37
C LEU A 95 -3.29 9.02 -13.41
N LEU A 96 -3.05 7.84 -14.00
CA LEU A 96 -2.81 6.61 -13.26
C LEU A 96 -1.52 6.67 -12.44
N VAL A 97 -1.64 6.58 -11.13
CA VAL A 97 -0.54 6.45 -10.17
C VAL A 97 -0.24 4.98 -9.91
N ASP A 98 -1.27 4.21 -9.53
CA ASP A 98 -1.13 2.80 -9.16
C ASP A 98 -2.36 1.96 -9.49
N VAL A 99 -2.17 0.62 -9.50
CA VAL A 99 -3.23 -0.39 -9.60
C VAL A 99 -2.83 -1.64 -8.83
N HIS A 100 -3.72 -2.15 -8.01
CA HIS A 100 -3.54 -3.41 -7.28
C HIS A 100 -4.87 -4.14 -7.13
N LEU A 101 -4.80 -5.44 -6.82
CA LEU A 101 -5.97 -6.22 -6.49
C LEU A 101 -6.56 -5.70 -5.18
N VAL A 102 -7.88 -5.73 -5.05
CA VAL A 102 -8.52 -5.39 -3.78
C VAL A 102 -8.02 -6.33 -2.68
N GLY A 103 -7.54 -5.74 -1.58
CA GLY A 103 -6.92 -6.48 -0.48
C GLY A 103 -5.43 -6.80 -0.65
N GLU A 104 -4.83 -6.44 -1.80
CA GLU A 104 -3.39 -6.46 -1.99
C GLU A 104 -2.78 -5.20 -1.35
N SER A 105 -1.67 -5.36 -0.63
CA SER A 105 -0.95 -4.21 -0.09
C SER A 105 -0.27 -3.44 -1.22
N SER A 106 -0.20 -2.12 -1.07
CA SER A 106 0.61 -1.31 -1.98
C SER A 106 2.09 -1.66 -1.86
N TYR A 107 2.78 -1.65 -2.99
CA TYR A 107 4.23 -1.84 -3.08
C TYR A 107 4.99 -0.51 -3.18
N HIS A 108 4.28 0.61 -3.21
CA HIS A 108 4.90 1.93 -3.25
C HIS A 108 5.49 2.29 -1.89
N ARG A 109 6.57 3.07 -1.89
CA ARG A 109 7.18 3.60 -0.67
C ARG A 109 7.17 5.12 -0.65
N VAL A 110 7.09 5.69 0.53
CA VAL A 110 7.14 7.13 0.75
C VAL A 110 8.54 7.53 1.21
N VAL A 111 9.15 8.46 0.49
CA VAL A 111 10.46 9.04 0.82
C VAL A 111 10.29 10.52 1.12
N GLU A 112 10.74 10.95 2.30
CA GLU A 112 10.84 12.35 2.69
C GLU A 112 12.25 12.86 2.41
N GLY A 113 12.35 14.03 1.78
CA GLY A 113 13.63 14.61 1.42
C GLY A 113 13.51 15.87 0.59
N GLN A 114 14.62 16.26 -0.04
CA GLN A 114 14.76 17.48 -0.83
C GLN A 114 15.35 17.15 -2.20
N LEU A 115 14.94 17.88 -3.24
CA LEU A 115 15.66 17.83 -4.51
C LEU A 115 17.05 18.43 -4.34
N VAL A 116 18.07 17.71 -4.82
CA VAL A 116 19.47 18.18 -4.80
C VAL A 116 19.74 19.16 -5.94
N GLN A 117 19.08 18.96 -7.08
CA GLN A 117 19.22 19.81 -8.26
C GLN A 117 17.88 20.01 -8.97
N ALA A 118 17.72 21.15 -9.64
CA ALA A 118 16.54 21.43 -10.42
C ALA A 118 16.38 20.44 -11.57
N LEU A 119 15.15 20.08 -11.89
CA LEU A 119 14.86 19.27 -13.07
C LEU A 119 15.16 20.08 -14.33
N VAL A 120 16.04 19.57 -15.14
CA VAL A 120 16.31 20.11 -16.48
C VAL A 120 15.39 19.40 -17.47
N THR A 121 14.83 20.16 -18.40
CA THR A 121 14.00 19.62 -19.49
C THR A 121 14.73 18.49 -20.21
N GLY A 122 14.10 17.32 -20.33
CA GLY A 122 14.67 16.13 -20.94
C GLY A 122 15.40 15.19 -19.98
N HIS A 123 15.60 15.57 -18.72
CA HIS A 123 16.12 14.66 -17.72
C HIS A 123 14.99 13.83 -17.13
N ASP A 124 15.15 12.51 -17.19
CA ASP A 124 14.16 11.55 -16.68
C ASP A 124 14.49 11.06 -15.26
N ARG A 125 15.47 11.67 -14.60
CA ARG A 125 15.91 11.28 -13.26
C ARG A 125 16.01 12.50 -12.34
N ALA A 126 15.70 12.28 -11.06
CA ALA A 126 15.90 13.23 -9.98
C ALA A 126 16.86 12.65 -8.93
N VAL A 127 17.67 13.51 -8.32
CA VAL A 127 18.47 13.16 -7.14
C VAL A 127 17.80 13.78 -5.93
N LEU A 128 17.45 12.93 -4.97
CA LEU A 128 16.81 13.28 -3.70
C LEU A 128 17.84 13.15 -2.59
N ARG A 129 17.90 14.13 -1.69
CA ARG A 129 18.58 13.98 -0.40
C ARG A 129 17.53 13.66 0.63
N THR A 130 17.55 12.42 1.14
CA THR A 130 16.61 11.94 2.13
C THR A 130 16.78 12.66 3.48
N SER A 131 15.81 12.55 4.37
CA SER A 131 15.90 13.06 5.75
C SER A 131 17.07 12.47 6.55
N ARG A 132 17.65 11.34 6.10
CA ARG A 132 18.85 10.72 6.67
C ARG A 132 20.15 11.26 6.07
N GLY A 133 20.08 12.22 5.15
CA GLY A 133 21.25 12.81 4.45
C GLY A 133 21.80 11.96 3.31
N GLN A 134 21.17 10.84 2.96
CA GLN A 134 21.60 10.00 1.84
C GLN A 134 21.06 10.57 0.53
N GLU A 135 21.85 10.48 -0.54
CA GLU A 135 21.43 10.84 -1.89
C GLU A 135 20.99 9.60 -2.66
N GLU A 136 19.77 9.65 -3.17
CA GLU A 136 19.16 8.60 -3.97
C GLU A 136 18.76 9.15 -5.33
N SER A 137 19.04 8.39 -6.40
CA SER A 137 18.68 8.79 -7.77
C SER A 137 17.54 7.93 -8.30
N HIS A 138 16.42 8.56 -8.61
CA HIS A 138 15.21 7.89 -9.09
C HIS A 138 14.82 8.36 -10.48
N ALA A 139 14.34 7.43 -11.31
CA ALA A 139 13.68 7.80 -12.56
C ALA A 139 12.33 8.46 -12.26
N ILE A 140 11.86 9.35 -13.14
CA ILE A 140 10.59 10.06 -12.98
C ILE A 140 9.59 9.52 -13.98
N ARG A 141 8.46 9.01 -13.49
CA ARG A 141 7.36 8.64 -14.38
C ARG A 141 6.74 9.88 -15.03
N PRO A 142 6.25 9.78 -16.28
CA PRO A 142 5.60 10.91 -16.97
C PRO A 142 4.49 11.57 -16.14
N VAL A 143 3.74 10.79 -15.36
CA VAL A 143 2.66 11.28 -14.47
C VAL A 143 3.15 12.27 -13.41
N ALA A 144 4.39 12.13 -12.92
CA ALA A 144 4.94 12.99 -11.88
C ALA A 144 5.70 14.22 -12.41
N ARG A 145 6.02 14.28 -13.71
CA ARG A 145 6.94 15.30 -14.26
C ARG A 145 6.49 16.74 -14.00
N SER A 146 5.21 17.04 -14.18
CA SER A 146 4.70 18.40 -13.98
C SER A 146 4.79 18.84 -12.52
N LYS A 147 4.46 17.97 -11.58
CA LYS A 147 4.59 18.23 -10.15
C LYS A 147 6.07 18.34 -9.74
N MET A 148 6.90 17.42 -10.20
CA MET A 148 8.35 17.46 -9.94
C MET A 148 9.01 18.75 -10.41
N ALA A 149 8.61 19.29 -11.56
CA ALA A 149 9.12 20.56 -12.08
C ALA A 149 8.75 21.77 -11.20
N SER A 150 7.70 21.66 -10.39
CA SER A 150 7.25 22.70 -9.48
C SER A 150 7.95 22.66 -8.11
N ILE A 151 8.71 21.60 -7.79
CA ILE A 151 9.42 21.46 -6.51
C ILE A 151 10.77 22.21 -6.59
N PRO A 152 10.98 23.26 -5.76
CA PRO A 152 12.25 23.94 -5.72
C PRO A 152 13.35 23.09 -5.06
N VAL A 153 14.59 23.32 -5.46
CA VAL A 153 15.77 22.69 -4.84
C VAL A 153 15.86 23.07 -3.37
N GLY A 154 16.18 22.09 -2.52
CA GLY A 154 16.38 22.28 -1.07
C GLY A 154 15.10 22.51 -0.27
N VAL A 155 13.93 22.37 -0.89
CA VAL A 155 12.63 22.45 -0.17
C VAL A 155 12.18 21.04 0.22
N ASP A 156 11.67 20.92 1.44
CA ASP A 156 11.14 19.64 1.94
C ASP A 156 9.92 19.19 1.14
N ALA A 157 9.99 17.95 0.69
CA ALA A 157 8.95 17.32 -0.09
C ALA A 157 8.85 15.83 0.27
N VAL A 158 7.70 15.27 -0.04
CA VAL A 158 7.41 13.84 0.10
C VAL A 158 7.20 13.25 -1.29
N PHE A 159 7.94 12.20 -1.58
CA PHE A 159 7.96 11.53 -2.87
C PHE A 159 7.34 10.15 -2.75
N LEU A 160 6.41 9.82 -3.64
CA LEU A 160 5.88 8.47 -3.79
C LEU A 160 6.70 7.74 -4.85
N ILE A 161 7.28 6.61 -4.47
CA ILE A 161 8.18 5.81 -5.31
C ILE A 161 7.56 4.45 -5.55
N ASP A 162 7.46 4.05 -6.81
CA ASP A 162 6.90 2.76 -7.19
C ASP A 162 7.90 1.60 -6.99
N GLU A 163 7.45 0.39 -7.20
CA GLU A 163 8.21 -0.86 -7.08
C GLU A 163 9.37 -0.97 -8.09
N MET A 164 9.40 -0.11 -9.11
CA MET A 164 10.51 0.01 -10.07
C MET A 164 11.50 1.12 -9.69
N GLU A 165 11.43 1.61 -8.44
CA GLU A 165 12.24 2.71 -7.94
C GLU A 165 12.08 4.01 -8.75
N ARG A 166 10.86 4.31 -9.22
CA ARG A 166 10.54 5.51 -9.98
C ARG A 166 9.59 6.41 -9.20
N ILE A 167 9.82 7.72 -9.26
CA ILE A 167 8.92 8.70 -8.68
C ILE A 167 7.61 8.74 -9.49
N VAL A 168 6.50 8.49 -8.81
CA VAL A 168 5.14 8.50 -9.41
C VAL A 168 4.30 9.67 -8.96
N ASP A 169 4.61 10.25 -7.81
CA ASP A 169 3.98 11.46 -7.30
C ASP A 169 4.89 12.21 -6.34
N VAL A 170 4.62 13.50 -6.11
CA VAL A 170 5.36 14.33 -5.17
C VAL A 170 4.46 15.43 -4.62
N THR A 171 4.69 15.82 -3.37
CA THR A 171 4.01 16.96 -2.74
C THR A 171 4.93 17.67 -1.75
N PHE A 172 4.66 18.95 -1.48
CA PHE A 172 5.43 19.73 -0.53
C PHE A 172 5.17 19.31 0.91
N GLY A 173 6.17 19.47 1.75
CA GLY A 173 6.11 19.28 3.19
C GLY A 173 6.79 18.02 3.69
N ASN A 174 6.53 17.68 4.93
CA ASN A 174 6.96 16.43 5.58
C ASN A 174 5.82 15.41 5.59
N LYS A 175 6.13 14.16 5.92
CA LYS A 175 5.15 13.05 5.95
C LYS A 175 3.89 13.39 6.77
N GLU A 176 4.05 14.00 7.93
CA GLU A 176 2.92 14.33 8.82
C GLU A 176 1.98 15.37 8.20
N SER A 177 2.55 16.45 7.62
CA SER A 177 1.76 17.51 6.97
C SER A 177 1.03 16.98 5.74
N VAL A 178 1.68 16.11 4.97
CA VAL A 178 1.12 15.47 3.78
C VAL A 178 -0.02 14.53 4.16
N HIS A 179 0.17 13.69 5.17
CA HIS A 179 -0.88 12.79 5.68
C HIS A 179 -2.11 13.58 6.14
N ARG A 180 -1.91 14.64 6.94
CA ARG A 180 -3.00 15.52 7.40
C ARG A 180 -3.73 16.20 6.23
N ALA A 181 -2.99 16.64 5.22
CA ALA A 181 -3.57 17.26 4.03
C ALA A 181 -4.39 16.24 3.22
N ALA A 182 -3.92 14.99 3.11
CA ALA A 182 -4.64 13.90 2.45
C ALA A 182 -5.96 13.56 3.16
N GLU A 183 -5.94 13.45 4.49
CA GLU A 183 -7.16 13.23 5.28
C GLU A 183 -8.19 14.35 5.09
N LEU A 184 -7.73 15.62 5.08
CA LEU A 184 -8.61 16.76 4.83
C LEU A 184 -9.16 16.75 3.40
N TRP A 185 -8.37 16.30 2.44
CA TRP A 185 -8.79 16.16 1.06
C TRP A 185 -9.88 15.10 0.94
N GLN A 186 -9.68 13.92 1.50
CA GLN A 186 -10.66 12.84 1.52
C GLN A 186 -12.00 13.27 2.14
N LYS A 187 -11.98 14.06 3.21
CA LYS A 187 -13.20 14.59 3.83
C LYS A 187 -13.92 15.63 2.97
N LYS A 188 -13.18 16.41 2.15
CA LYS A 188 -13.75 17.48 1.31
C LYS A 188 -14.24 17.01 -0.05
N THR A 189 -13.71 15.91 -0.54
CA THR A 189 -14.08 15.37 -1.84
C THR A 189 -14.93 14.14 -1.60
N PRO A 190 -16.26 14.26 -1.49
CA PRO A 190 -17.12 13.09 -1.50
C PRO A 190 -16.98 12.50 -2.90
N LEU A 191 -16.08 11.53 -3.02
CA LEU A 191 -16.10 10.66 -4.16
C LEU A 191 -17.49 10.02 -4.18
N LYS A 192 -18.11 9.96 -5.35
CA LYS A 192 -19.17 8.99 -5.59
C LYS A 192 -18.57 7.65 -5.22
N GLY A 193 -18.92 7.14 -4.02
CA GLY A 193 -18.30 5.95 -3.46
C GLY A 193 -17.10 6.22 -2.53
N ASN A 194 -17.20 7.13 -1.56
CA ASN A 194 -16.38 7.04 -0.36
C ASN A 194 -16.86 5.80 0.38
N PHE A 195 -16.07 4.73 0.30
CA PHE A 195 -16.39 3.47 0.97
C PHE A 195 -15.34 3.22 2.04
N ASP A 196 -15.79 3.05 3.26
CA ASP A 196 -14.94 2.48 4.28
C ASP A 196 -14.64 1.03 3.91
N ARG A 197 -13.41 0.62 4.12
CA ARG A 197 -12.99 -0.77 3.92
C ARG A 197 -13.02 -1.49 5.25
N VAL A 198 -13.79 -2.56 5.30
CA VAL A 198 -13.81 -3.46 6.45
C VAL A 198 -13.26 -4.82 6.02
N THR A 199 -12.07 -5.13 6.50
CA THR A 199 -11.43 -6.43 6.26
C THR A 199 -11.76 -7.40 7.39
N GLY A 200 -12.04 -8.64 7.05
CA GLY A 200 -12.33 -9.66 8.06
C GLY A 200 -12.72 -11.00 7.46
N MET A 201 -13.23 -11.85 8.35
CA MET A 201 -13.74 -13.18 8.00
C MET A 201 -15.27 -13.15 7.99
N PHE A 202 -15.86 -13.71 6.94
CA PHE A 202 -17.29 -13.86 6.82
C PHE A 202 -17.80 -14.86 7.85
N VAL A 203 -18.75 -14.45 8.73
CA VAL A 203 -19.22 -15.28 9.85
C VAL A 203 -20.59 -15.88 9.58
N THR A 204 -21.53 -15.06 9.11
CA THR A 204 -22.88 -15.55 8.85
C THR A 204 -23.30 -15.29 7.41
N PRO A 205 -23.97 -16.26 6.75
CA PRO A 205 -24.61 -16.06 5.46
C PRO A 205 -25.53 -14.83 5.46
N LEU A 206 -25.78 -14.31 4.25
CA LEU A 206 -26.71 -13.20 4.06
C LEU A 206 -28.11 -13.60 4.57
N ASP A 207 -28.54 -12.95 5.63
CA ASP A 207 -29.89 -13.12 6.20
C ASP A 207 -30.55 -11.74 6.38
N ASN A 208 -31.78 -11.60 5.93
CA ASN A 208 -32.55 -10.36 6.03
C ASN A 208 -31.76 -9.12 5.60
N ASN A 209 -31.01 -9.20 4.50
CA ASN A 209 -30.15 -8.17 3.97
C ASN A 209 -28.99 -7.78 4.93
N ARG A 210 -28.56 -8.65 5.82
CA ARG A 210 -27.51 -8.41 6.78
C ARG A 210 -26.45 -9.50 6.71
N VAL A 211 -25.20 -9.12 6.99
CA VAL A 211 -24.06 -10.04 7.12
C VAL A 211 -23.27 -9.70 8.37
N THR A 212 -22.66 -10.71 8.97
CA THR A 212 -21.74 -10.53 10.09
C THR A 212 -20.32 -10.84 9.63
N ILE A 213 -19.40 -9.93 9.95
CA ILE A 213 -17.97 -10.06 9.68
C ILE A 213 -17.25 -10.05 11.01
N ARG A 214 -16.27 -10.96 11.19
CA ARG A 214 -15.29 -10.90 12.27
C ARG A 214 -14.10 -10.12 11.77
N THR A 215 -13.88 -8.94 12.33
CA THR A 215 -12.79 -8.03 12.01
C THR A 215 -11.45 -8.52 12.58
N GLU A 216 -10.33 -7.94 12.15
CA GLU A 216 -8.97 -8.37 12.55
C GLU A 216 -8.72 -8.23 14.05
N ASP A 217 -9.39 -7.31 14.73
CA ASP A 217 -9.37 -7.13 16.18
C ASP A 217 -10.19 -8.20 16.95
N GLY A 218 -10.82 -9.13 16.22
CA GLY A 218 -11.63 -10.22 16.75
C GLY A 218 -13.05 -9.85 17.07
N GLY A 219 -13.46 -8.60 16.89
CA GLY A 219 -14.83 -8.13 17.05
C GLY A 219 -15.74 -8.62 15.92
N GLU A 220 -17.03 -8.90 16.25
CA GLU A 220 -18.04 -9.19 15.25
C GLU A 220 -18.87 -7.94 14.98
N GLN A 221 -18.98 -7.57 13.69
CA GLN A 221 -19.75 -6.42 13.25
C GLN A 221 -20.84 -6.87 12.28
N LEU A 222 -22.04 -6.33 12.49
CA LEU A 222 -23.21 -6.59 11.65
C LEU A 222 -23.40 -5.43 10.68
N PHE A 223 -23.53 -5.74 9.39
CA PHE A 223 -23.75 -4.77 8.33
C PHE A 223 -25.04 -5.03 7.58
N GLU A 224 -25.76 -3.96 7.26
CA GLU A 224 -26.84 -3.99 6.26
C GLU A 224 -26.23 -4.00 4.85
N VAL A 225 -26.84 -4.73 3.93
CA VAL A 225 -26.31 -4.95 2.57
C VAL A 225 -27.21 -4.32 1.52
N ARG A 226 -26.63 -3.46 0.67
CA ARG A 226 -27.34 -2.90 -0.49
C ARG A 226 -27.71 -4.01 -1.47
N MET A 227 -28.85 -3.86 -2.12
CA MET A 227 -29.42 -4.87 -3.04
C MET A 227 -28.39 -5.33 -4.10
N LEU A 228 -27.60 -4.43 -4.64
CA LEU A 228 -26.61 -4.75 -5.68
C LEU A 228 -25.45 -5.64 -5.17
N ALA A 229 -25.13 -5.62 -3.88
CA ALA A 229 -24.07 -6.44 -3.30
C ALA A 229 -24.55 -7.84 -2.88
N GLN A 230 -25.86 -8.01 -2.66
CA GLN A 230 -26.44 -9.28 -2.16
C GLN A 230 -26.08 -10.51 -3.01
N PRO A 231 -26.14 -10.48 -4.36
CA PRO A 231 -25.82 -11.65 -5.16
C PRO A 231 -24.35 -12.11 -5.04
N LYS A 232 -23.44 -11.19 -4.68
CA LYS A 232 -22.03 -11.52 -4.44
C LYS A 232 -21.84 -12.14 -3.07
N LEU A 233 -22.46 -11.55 -2.05
CA LEU A 233 -22.39 -12.04 -0.66
C LEU A 233 -23.08 -13.40 -0.49
N ALA A 234 -24.13 -13.68 -1.24
CA ALA A 234 -24.83 -14.97 -1.22
C ALA A 234 -23.95 -16.14 -1.72
N LYS A 235 -22.83 -15.88 -2.36
CA LYS A 235 -21.86 -16.88 -2.83
C LYS A 235 -20.75 -17.18 -1.82
N LEU A 236 -20.65 -16.41 -0.76
CA LEU A 236 -19.62 -16.56 0.27
C LEU A 236 -20.01 -17.63 1.27
N MET A 237 -19.00 -18.29 1.80
CA MET A 237 -19.13 -19.28 2.86
C MET A 237 -18.54 -18.74 4.16
N GLU A 238 -19.00 -19.26 5.28
CA GLU A 238 -18.39 -18.98 6.57
C GLU A 238 -16.89 -19.29 6.53
N GLY A 239 -16.08 -18.35 7.04
CA GLY A 239 -14.62 -18.45 7.03
C GLY A 239 -13.96 -17.86 5.78
N ASP A 240 -14.69 -17.37 4.78
CA ASP A 240 -14.08 -16.66 3.67
C ASP A 240 -13.50 -15.32 4.13
N ALA A 241 -12.23 -15.06 3.76
CA ALA A 241 -11.64 -13.76 3.92
C ALA A 241 -12.28 -12.77 2.94
N VAL A 242 -12.71 -11.62 3.43
CA VAL A 242 -13.43 -10.63 2.63
C VAL A 242 -12.99 -9.21 2.94
N VAL A 243 -13.15 -8.35 1.94
CA VAL A 243 -13.11 -6.90 2.10
C VAL A 243 -14.48 -6.36 1.73
N LEU A 244 -15.18 -5.81 2.70
CA LEU A 244 -16.44 -5.11 2.47
C LEU A 244 -16.16 -3.64 2.15
N PHE A 245 -16.94 -3.10 1.22
CA PHE A 245 -17.00 -1.67 0.93
C PHE A 245 -18.31 -1.12 1.51
N VAL A 246 -18.15 -0.26 2.51
CA VAL A 246 -19.26 0.28 3.30
C VAL A 246 -19.42 1.75 2.96
N ASP A 247 -20.64 2.17 2.59
CA ASP A 247 -20.94 3.56 2.26
C ASP A 247 -21.08 4.46 3.50
N ASP A 248 -21.31 5.74 3.27
CA ASP A 248 -21.52 6.77 4.30
C ASP A 248 -22.75 6.54 5.19
N GLU A 249 -23.68 5.66 4.78
CA GLU A 249 -24.80 5.22 5.60
C GLU A 249 -24.46 3.96 6.43
N GLY A 250 -23.24 3.44 6.36
CA GLY A 250 -22.83 2.22 7.04
C GLY A 250 -23.32 0.93 6.37
N LYS A 251 -23.70 0.97 5.08
CA LYS A 251 -24.25 -0.17 4.34
C LYS A 251 -23.23 -0.74 3.35
N VAL A 252 -23.16 -2.06 3.26
CA VAL A 252 -22.27 -2.74 2.29
C VAL A 252 -22.78 -2.51 0.87
N THR A 253 -21.96 -1.92 0.05
CA THR A 253 -22.23 -1.64 -1.37
C THR A 253 -21.54 -2.62 -2.31
N ASP A 254 -20.42 -3.19 -1.88
CA ASP A 254 -19.69 -4.19 -2.63
C ASP A 254 -18.85 -5.09 -1.70
N VAL A 255 -18.38 -6.22 -2.24
CA VAL A 255 -17.49 -7.15 -1.55
C VAL A 255 -16.41 -7.65 -2.51
N ALA A 256 -15.22 -7.78 -2.01
CA ALA A 256 -14.13 -8.45 -2.69
C ALA A 256 -13.55 -9.58 -1.83
N ILE A 257 -13.09 -10.62 -2.50
CA ILE A 257 -12.35 -11.72 -1.88
C ILE A 257 -10.88 -11.47 -2.16
N PRO A 258 -10.05 -11.20 -1.12
CA PRO A 258 -8.62 -11.04 -1.31
C PRO A 258 -8.01 -12.27 -1.99
N PRO A 259 -6.96 -12.10 -2.80
CA PRO A 259 -6.23 -13.24 -3.30
C PRO A 259 -5.74 -14.05 -2.11
N ARG A 260 -5.99 -15.37 -2.13
CA ARG A 260 -5.44 -16.26 -1.11
C ARG A 260 -3.93 -16.16 -1.19
N SER A 261 -3.28 -15.63 -0.13
CA SER A 261 -1.84 -15.73 -0.02
C SER A 261 -1.50 -17.22 -0.10
N SER A 262 -0.77 -17.61 -1.14
CA SER A 262 -0.23 -18.95 -1.26
C SER A 262 0.81 -19.13 -0.13
N ALA A 263 0.32 -19.53 1.05
CA ALA A 263 1.15 -20.03 2.14
C ALA A 263 1.65 -21.44 1.76
N SER A 264 2.45 -21.51 0.71
CA SER A 264 3.11 -22.76 0.31
C SER A 264 4.43 -22.42 -0.36
N ASP A 265 5.42 -21.99 0.47
CA ASP A 265 6.83 -22.32 0.24
C ASP A 265 7.63 -22.06 1.54
N GLN A 266 7.28 -22.80 2.59
CA GLN A 266 8.17 -23.06 3.70
C GLN A 266 8.07 -24.57 4.02
N ARG A 267 8.75 -25.37 3.21
CA ARG A 267 9.24 -26.69 3.61
C ARG A 267 10.66 -26.87 3.12
#